data_d422411a83bbd60d7cddeaf5022b7c27
#
_entry.id   d422411a83bbd60d7cddeaf5022b7c27
#
_cell.length_a   1.000
_cell.length_b   1.000
_cell.length_c   1.000
_cell.angle_alpha   90.00
_cell.angle_beta   90.00
_cell.angle_gamma   90.00
#
_symmetry.space_group_name_H-M   'P 1'
#
loop_
_entity.id
_entity.type
_entity.pdbx_description
1 polymer ?
#
loop_
_entity_poly.entity_id
_entity_poly.type
_entity_poly.pdbx_seq_one_letter_code
_entity_poly.pdbx_strand_id
1 'polypeptide(L)'
;APGTSTGNLSQIFQKIYRAARKWTHTKKLEKIIYFDPLPHYEGGKHLLFFIEAIEYKKKTAFSYQAFHAKAPRRVVFHPWFLRHYDRRWYAGGYAVEEDLVRVFPLERIVGQPSYEGYFYDKPPMYDAETYWKYLYGITVPPGAKPQHIRLAFTPLQGQYFIKTPFFEPYKIIEQTENHTIIELFLMVNIDLIRKLASLGNEVYVIEPETLRSEMQAFFQAAQRPYQ
;
A
#
# COMPACT_ATOMS: atom_id res chain seq x y z
N ALA A 1 -16.88 -7.05 13.62
CA ALA A 1 -15.52 -6.54 13.76
C ALA A 1 -14.66 -7.23 12.69
N PRO A 2 -14.07 -6.55 11.69
CA PRO A 2 -13.12 -7.15 10.78
C PRO A 2 -11.77 -7.22 11.49
N GLY A 3 -11.30 -8.44 11.72
CA GLY A 3 -10.06 -8.72 12.40
C GLY A 3 -8.85 -8.31 11.56
N THR A 4 -8.00 -7.58 12.18
CA THR A 4 -6.64 -7.17 11.87
C THR A 4 -5.82 -8.21 11.11
N SER A 5 -5.51 -7.93 9.83
CA SER A 5 -4.78 -8.85 8.95
C SER A 5 -3.26 -8.96 9.24
N THR A 6 -2.70 -8.09 10.07
CA THR A 6 -1.28 -8.13 10.47
C THR A 6 -0.94 -9.22 11.49
N GLY A 7 -1.90 -9.65 12.31
CA GLY A 7 -1.75 -10.81 13.19
C GLY A 7 -1.63 -12.14 12.42
N ASN A 8 -2.13 -12.19 11.20
CA ASN A 8 -2.23 -13.42 10.43
C ASN A 8 -0.89 -13.87 9.82
N LEU A 9 -0.07 -12.97 9.30
CA LEU A 9 1.22 -13.33 8.67
C LEU A 9 2.22 -13.85 9.70
N SER A 10 2.39 -13.15 10.81
CA SER A 10 3.26 -13.62 11.91
C SER A 10 2.76 -14.95 12.49
N GLN A 11 1.45 -15.14 12.63
CA GLN A 11 0.86 -16.40 13.08
C GLN A 11 0.99 -17.52 12.04
N ILE A 12 0.87 -17.22 10.74
CA ILE A 12 1.08 -18.17 9.66
C ILE A 12 2.56 -18.61 9.63
N PHE A 13 3.50 -17.68 9.69
CA PHE A 13 4.92 -18.00 9.79
C PHE A 13 5.24 -18.81 11.06
N GLN A 14 4.66 -18.46 12.20
CA GLN A 14 4.82 -19.26 13.43
C GLN A 14 4.18 -20.63 13.32
N LYS A 15 3.03 -20.78 12.69
CA LYS A 15 2.37 -22.08 12.46
C LYS A 15 3.18 -22.96 11.51
N ILE A 16 3.66 -22.39 10.39
CA ILE A 16 4.54 -23.08 9.44
C ILE A 16 5.85 -23.48 10.14
N TYR A 17 6.47 -22.58 10.90
CA TYR A 17 7.68 -22.83 11.65
C TYR A 17 7.49 -23.89 12.73
N ARG A 18 6.38 -23.88 13.50
CA ARG A 18 6.03 -24.91 14.50
C ARG A 18 5.71 -26.25 13.85
N ALA A 19 5.01 -26.26 12.71
CA ALA A 19 4.75 -27.48 11.95
C ALA A 19 6.08 -28.06 11.42
N ALA A 20 6.95 -27.23 10.86
CA ALA A 20 8.26 -27.63 10.37
C ALA A 20 9.17 -28.17 11.49
N ARG A 21 9.11 -27.60 12.71
CA ARG A 21 9.85 -28.09 13.88
C ARG A 21 9.39 -29.47 14.38
N LYS A 22 8.13 -29.84 14.19
CA LYS A 22 7.62 -31.22 14.50
C LYS A 22 8.13 -32.26 13.51
N TRP A 23 8.59 -31.83 12.34
CA TRP A 23 9.16 -32.71 11.30
C TRP A 23 10.69 -32.60 11.39
N THR A 24 11.29 -33.35 12.27
CA THR A 24 12.69 -33.31 12.72
C THR A 24 13.77 -33.56 11.65
N HIS A 25 13.46 -33.40 10.37
CA HIS A 25 14.44 -33.51 9.29
C HIS A 25 14.47 -32.24 8.43
N THR A 26 14.88 -31.13 9.04
CA THR A 26 14.91 -29.75 8.51
C THR A 26 15.61 -29.60 7.15
N LYS A 27 16.55 -30.45 6.79
CA LYS A 27 17.27 -30.38 5.50
C LYS A 27 16.44 -30.72 4.27
N LYS A 28 15.22 -31.30 4.43
CA LYS A 28 14.33 -31.58 3.28
C LYS A 28 13.33 -30.47 2.97
N LEU A 29 13.00 -29.62 3.94
CA LEU A 29 11.97 -28.58 3.73
C LEU A 29 12.44 -27.47 2.78
N GLU A 30 13.70 -27.06 2.84
CA GLU A 30 14.29 -26.09 1.93
C GLU A 30 14.28 -26.54 0.45
N LYS A 31 14.17 -27.87 0.21
CA LYS A 31 14.04 -28.44 -1.14
C LYS A 31 12.59 -28.58 -1.59
N ILE A 32 11.64 -28.46 -0.66
CA ILE A 32 10.21 -28.67 -0.91
C ILE A 32 9.45 -27.35 -0.95
N ILE A 33 9.89 -26.36 -0.16
CA ILE A 33 9.26 -25.07 -0.06
C ILE A 33 10.18 -24.03 -0.71
N TYR A 34 9.72 -23.43 -1.78
CA TYR A 34 10.39 -22.31 -2.41
C TYR A 34 9.71 -21.02 -1.97
N PHE A 35 10.50 -20.12 -1.38
CA PHE A 35 10.06 -18.74 -1.12
C PHE A 35 10.72 -17.85 -2.16
N ASP A 36 9.93 -17.04 -2.82
CA ASP A 36 10.50 -16.00 -3.67
C ASP A 36 11.49 -15.16 -2.86
N PRO A 37 12.72 -14.96 -3.37
CA PRO A 37 13.69 -14.13 -2.67
C PRO A 37 13.12 -12.72 -2.52
N LEU A 38 13.08 -12.23 -1.28
CA LEU A 38 12.74 -10.84 -1.03
C LEU A 38 13.84 -9.98 -1.65
N PRO A 39 13.51 -9.03 -2.53
CA PRO A 39 14.49 -8.10 -3.02
C PRO A 39 15.14 -7.38 -1.82
N HIS A 40 16.42 -7.08 -1.94
CA HIS A 40 17.13 -6.31 -0.91
C HIS A 40 16.40 -4.98 -0.68
N TYR A 41 15.92 -4.77 0.56
CA TYR A 41 15.19 -3.59 0.94
C TYR A 41 15.98 -2.76 1.94
N GLU A 42 16.57 -1.66 1.48
CA GLU A 42 17.41 -0.79 2.31
C GLU A 42 16.66 -0.03 3.40
N GLY A 43 15.36 0.22 3.20
CA GLY A 43 14.52 0.96 4.14
C GLY A 43 14.34 0.27 5.49
N GLY A 44 14.56 -1.05 5.57
CA GLY A 44 14.43 -1.83 6.81
C GLY A 44 15.34 -1.33 7.94
N LYS A 45 16.51 -0.77 7.62
CA LYS A 45 17.47 -0.21 8.60
C LYS A 45 16.90 0.96 9.40
N HIS A 46 15.89 1.66 8.88
CA HIS A 46 15.26 2.81 9.54
C HIS A 46 13.99 2.45 10.31
N LEU A 47 13.50 1.22 10.18
CA LEU A 47 12.19 0.81 10.72
C LEU A 47 12.11 0.99 12.24
N LEU A 48 13.10 0.48 12.98
CA LEU A 48 13.13 0.58 14.44
C LEU A 48 13.17 2.03 14.91
N PHE A 49 13.94 2.89 14.24
CA PHE A 49 14.00 4.30 14.56
C PHE A 49 12.61 4.96 14.48
N PHE A 50 11.85 4.68 13.42
CA PHE A 50 10.50 5.26 13.27
C PHE A 50 9.48 4.63 14.20
N ILE A 51 9.61 3.33 14.56
CA ILE A 51 8.78 2.71 15.60
C ILE A 51 8.95 3.46 16.94
N GLU A 52 10.19 3.66 17.37
CA GLU A 52 10.48 4.41 18.60
C GLU A 52 10.02 5.86 18.52
N ALA A 53 10.24 6.53 17.37
CA ALA A 53 9.80 7.91 17.19
C ALA A 53 8.28 8.06 17.32
N ILE A 54 7.50 7.11 16.82
CA ILE A 54 6.04 7.11 16.92
C ILE A 54 5.60 6.80 18.36
N GLU A 55 6.19 5.77 18.97
CA GLU A 55 5.85 5.33 20.33
C GLU A 55 6.09 6.45 21.36
N TYR A 56 7.24 7.11 21.27
CA TYR A 56 7.64 8.17 22.20
C TYR A 56 7.32 9.58 21.69
N LYS A 57 6.52 9.73 20.65
CA LYS A 57 6.08 11.00 20.08
C LYS A 57 7.24 11.97 19.80
N LYS A 58 8.32 11.46 19.21
CA LYS A 58 9.51 12.23 18.90
C LYS A 58 9.45 12.82 17.51
N LYS A 59 9.61 14.13 17.43
CA LYS A 59 9.86 14.81 16.17
C LYS A 59 11.20 14.34 15.58
N THR A 60 11.24 14.09 14.30
CA THR A 60 12.40 13.54 13.60
C THR A 60 12.87 14.48 12.51
N ALA A 61 14.15 14.38 12.16
CA ALA A 61 14.69 14.98 10.95
C ALA A 61 15.51 13.94 10.17
N PHE A 62 15.41 14.02 8.85
CA PHE A 62 16.18 13.17 7.95
C PHE A 62 16.41 13.84 6.59
N SER A 63 17.45 13.40 5.89
CA SER A 63 17.68 13.75 4.49
C SER A 63 16.88 12.81 3.60
N TYR A 64 16.08 13.37 2.71
CA TYR A 64 15.21 12.60 1.80
C TYR A 64 15.51 12.93 0.34
N GLN A 65 15.69 11.91 -0.48
CA GLN A 65 15.93 12.07 -1.91
C GLN A 65 14.83 11.43 -2.74
N ALA A 66 14.00 12.27 -3.38
CA ALA A 66 13.06 11.80 -4.39
C ALA A 66 13.80 11.38 -5.67
N PHE A 67 13.28 10.40 -6.41
CA PHE A 67 13.96 9.88 -7.61
C PHE A 67 14.24 10.94 -8.69
N HIS A 68 13.38 11.97 -8.77
CA HIS A 68 13.55 13.08 -9.71
C HIS A 68 14.41 14.23 -9.14
N ALA A 69 14.79 14.18 -7.86
CA ALA A 69 15.55 15.23 -7.23
C ALA A 69 17.05 15.04 -7.46
N LYS A 70 17.75 16.11 -7.83
CA LYS A 70 19.21 16.10 -8.05
C LYS A 70 20.00 15.95 -6.74
N ALA A 71 19.44 16.38 -5.61
CA ALA A 71 20.06 16.32 -4.30
C ALA A 71 19.02 15.99 -3.23
N PRO A 72 19.43 15.37 -2.11
CA PRO A 72 18.57 15.17 -0.97
C PRO A 72 18.20 16.51 -0.31
N ARG A 73 16.98 16.57 0.25
CA ARG A 73 16.53 17.70 1.08
C ARG A 73 16.35 17.25 2.52
N ARG A 74 16.52 18.17 3.45
CA ARG A 74 16.18 17.95 4.85
C ARG A 74 14.66 17.97 5.00
N VAL A 75 14.13 17.06 5.83
CA VAL A 75 12.72 16.98 6.20
C VAL A 75 12.63 16.93 7.71
N VAL A 76 11.85 17.83 8.30
CA VAL A 76 11.44 17.77 9.70
C VAL A 76 10.04 17.16 9.73
N PHE A 77 9.85 16.12 10.55
CA PHE A 77 8.71 15.23 10.41
C PHE A 77 8.16 14.76 11.76
N HIS A 78 6.85 14.78 11.89
CA HIS A 78 6.12 14.17 13.00
C HIS A 78 5.56 12.83 12.53
N PRO A 79 6.24 11.70 12.76
CA PRO A 79 5.77 10.41 12.33
C PRO A 79 4.57 9.95 13.16
N TRP A 80 3.54 9.44 12.50
CA TRP A 80 2.29 9.03 13.15
C TRP A 80 1.98 7.56 12.99
N PHE A 81 2.40 6.95 11.88
CA PHE A 81 2.19 5.54 11.57
C PHE A 81 3.23 5.01 10.57
N LEU A 82 3.36 3.70 10.55
CA LEU A 82 4.10 2.96 9.54
C LEU A 82 3.15 2.12 8.71
N ARG A 83 3.45 1.95 7.43
CA ARG A 83 2.74 1.05 6.55
C ARG A 83 3.70 0.20 5.74
N HIS A 84 3.43 -1.10 5.69
CA HIS A 84 4.05 -2.00 4.73
C HIS A 84 3.12 -2.14 3.52
N TYR A 85 3.60 -1.78 2.35
CA TYR A 85 2.88 -1.90 1.09
C TYR A 85 3.85 -2.22 -0.05
N ASP A 86 3.49 -3.14 -0.91
CA ASP A 86 4.28 -3.57 -2.07
C ASP A 86 5.76 -3.81 -1.73
N ARG A 87 5.99 -4.61 -0.68
CA ARG A 87 7.33 -4.99 -0.17
C ARG A 87 8.18 -3.84 0.37
N ARG A 88 7.59 -2.66 0.62
CA ARG A 88 8.28 -1.46 1.13
C ARG A 88 7.64 -0.96 2.41
N TRP A 89 8.44 -0.30 3.22
CA TRP A 89 7.98 0.40 4.40
C TRP A 89 7.89 1.89 4.16
N TYR A 90 6.84 2.46 4.68
CA TYR A 90 6.53 3.88 4.57
C TYR A 90 6.24 4.44 5.96
N ALA A 91 6.77 5.66 6.24
CA ALA A 91 6.38 6.44 7.40
C ALA A 91 5.41 7.53 6.97
N GLY A 92 4.25 7.56 7.59
CA GLY A 92 3.23 8.59 7.40
C GLY A 92 3.17 9.52 8.59
N GLY A 93 2.93 10.80 8.32
CA GLY A 93 2.89 11.83 9.35
C GLY A 93 2.89 13.24 8.76
N TYR A 94 3.18 14.23 9.60
CA TYR A 94 3.18 15.64 9.22
C TYR A 94 4.58 16.14 8.87
N ALA A 95 4.75 16.64 7.67
CA ALA A 95 5.98 17.27 7.19
C ALA A 95 5.92 18.78 7.50
N VAL A 96 6.77 19.24 8.40
CA VAL A 96 6.67 20.58 8.99
C VAL A 96 6.85 21.68 7.94
N GLU A 97 7.87 21.56 7.09
CA GLU A 97 8.19 22.59 6.09
C GLU A 97 7.15 22.66 4.97
N GLU A 98 6.40 21.59 4.75
CA GLU A 98 5.37 21.54 3.70
C GLU A 98 3.96 21.86 4.22
N ASP A 99 3.81 21.89 5.55
CA ASP A 99 2.51 22.04 6.24
C ASP A 99 1.45 21.03 5.75
N LEU A 100 1.89 19.78 5.51
CA LEU A 100 1.07 18.74 4.91
C LEU A 100 1.34 17.37 5.55
N VAL A 101 0.32 16.51 5.50
CA VAL A 101 0.51 15.08 5.75
C VAL A 101 1.20 14.44 4.56
N ARG A 102 2.31 13.74 4.84
CA ARG A 102 3.12 13.06 3.84
C ARG A 102 3.36 11.60 4.20
N VAL A 103 3.63 10.81 3.19
CA VAL A 103 4.05 9.42 3.31
C VAL A 103 5.40 9.27 2.64
N PHE A 104 6.43 8.93 3.43
CA PHE A 104 7.81 8.80 2.96
C PHE A 104 8.21 7.33 2.90
N PRO A 105 8.60 6.80 1.72
CA PRO A 105 9.23 5.49 1.64
C PRO A 105 10.61 5.51 2.32
N LEU A 106 10.84 4.56 3.23
CA LEU A 106 12.03 4.56 4.10
C LEU A 106 13.35 4.35 3.34
N GLU A 107 13.31 3.67 2.19
CA GLU A 107 14.50 3.44 1.35
C GLU A 107 15.05 4.70 0.68
N ARG A 108 14.27 5.79 0.69
CA ARG A 108 14.72 7.08 0.14
C ARG A 108 15.32 8.02 1.18
N ILE A 109 15.46 7.53 2.41
CA ILE A 109 16.15 8.26 3.49
C ILE A 109 17.64 8.07 3.32
N VAL A 110 18.35 9.17 3.16
CA VAL A 110 19.82 9.21 2.99
C VAL A 110 20.47 9.43 4.34
N GLY A 111 21.40 8.56 4.69
CA GLY A 111 22.09 8.61 5.99
C GLY A 111 21.22 8.13 7.14
N GLN A 112 21.50 8.61 8.33
CA GLN A 112 20.76 8.26 9.55
C GLN A 112 19.79 9.37 9.91
N PRO A 113 18.52 9.05 10.22
CA PRO A 113 17.58 10.01 10.79
C PRO A 113 17.98 10.39 12.23
N SER A 114 17.54 11.54 12.70
CA SER A 114 17.79 12.04 14.06
C SER A 114 16.50 12.47 14.74
N TYR A 115 16.52 12.52 16.09
CA TYR A 115 15.42 13.09 16.87
C TYR A 115 15.60 14.60 17.00
N GLU A 116 14.48 15.35 16.94
CA GLU A 116 14.43 16.81 17.10
C GLU A 116 13.39 17.27 18.12
N GLY A 117 13.30 16.58 19.26
CA GLY A 117 12.36 16.90 20.33
C GLY A 117 11.03 16.17 20.19
N TYR A 118 10.01 16.70 20.87
CA TYR A 118 8.67 16.10 20.90
C TYR A 118 7.74 16.82 19.95
N PHE A 119 6.64 16.15 19.56
CA PHE A 119 5.61 16.70 18.70
C PHE A 119 4.23 16.65 19.38
N TYR A 120 3.25 17.32 18.80
CA TYR A 120 1.86 17.25 19.23
C TYR A 120 1.25 15.86 18.94
N ASP A 121 0.22 15.52 19.69
CA ASP A 121 -0.57 14.34 19.38
C ASP A 121 -1.14 14.45 17.97
N LYS A 122 -1.13 13.33 17.24
CA LYS A 122 -1.75 13.27 15.91
C LYS A 122 -3.26 13.49 16.04
N PRO A 123 -3.88 14.25 15.14
CA PRO A 123 -5.33 14.33 15.11
C PRO A 123 -5.96 12.95 14.87
N PRO A 124 -7.12 12.63 15.50
CA PRO A 124 -7.77 11.31 15.38
C PRO A 124 -8.02 10.85 13.94
N MET A 125 -8.29 11.78 13.01
CA MET A 125 -8.52 11.48 11.60
C MET A 125 -7.29 10.90 10.86
N TYR A 126 -6.11 10.97 11.47
CA TYR A 126 -4.86 10.48 10.90
C TYR A 126 -4.33 9.22 11.59
N ASP A 127 -5.17 8.49 12.33
CA ASP A 127 -4.78 7.15 12.72
C ASP A 127 -4.65 6.24 11.47
N ALA A 128 -3.85 5.17 11.59
CA ALA A 128 -3.51 4.34 10.43
C ALA A 128 -4.74 3.69 9.80
N GLU A 129 -5.72 3.26 10.59
CA GLU A 129 -6.91 2.60 10.10
C GLU A 129 -7.80 3.57 9.31
N THR A 130 -8.08 4.73 9.88
CA THR A 130 -8.92 5.77 9.23
C THR A 130 -8.26 6.34 7.98
N TYR A 131 -6.96 6.60 8.03
CA TYR A 131 -6.22 7.18 6.91
C TYR A 131 -6.24 6.30 5.65
N TRP A 132 -6.13 4.97 5.84
CA TRP A 132 -6.06 4.02 4.74
C TRP A 132 -7.41 3.43 4.33
N LYS A 133 -8.46 3.71 5.07
CA LYS A 133 -9.78 3.07 4.91
C LYS A 133 -10.35 3.13 3.49
N TYR A 134 -10.10 4.23 2.80
CA TYR A 134 -10.65 4.47 1.46
C TYR A 134 -9.55 4.63 0.40
N LEU A 135 -8.38 4.08 0.67
CA LEU A 135 -7.22 4.22 -0.19
C LEU A 135 -6.67 2.86 -0.63
N TYR A 136 -6.65 2.63 -1.93
CA TYR A 136 -5.82 1.57 -2.50
C TYR A 136 -4.40 2.12 -2.72
N GLY A 137 -3.37 1.36 -2.28
CA GLY A 137 -1.98 1.84 -2.38
C GLY A 137 -1.59 2.84 -1.32
N ILE A 138 -0.72 3.76 -1.67
CA ILE A 138 -0.08 4.71 -0.75
C ILE A 138 -0.21 6.17 -1.19
N THR A 139 -0.64 6.40 -2.42
CA THR A 139 -0.69 7.75 -3.01
C THR A 139 -2.02 8.41 -2.71
N VAL A 140 -2.01 9.46 -1.89
CA VAL A 140 -3.19 10.29 -1.63
C VAL A 140 -3.15 11.49 -2.56
N PRO A 141 -4.05 11.60 -3.55
CA PRO A 141 -4.10 12.77 -4.41
C PRO A 141 -4.58 14.00 -3.63
N PRO A 142 -4.02 15.19 -3.89
CA PRO A 142 -4.48 16.42 -3.25
C PRO A 142 -5.98 16.65 -3.47
N GLY A 143 -6.73 16.87 -2.39
CA GLY A 143 -8.18 17.14 -2.46
C GLY A 143 -9.05 15.95 -2.86
N ALA A 144 -8.50 14.76 -3.06
CA ALA A 144 -9.28 13.57 -3.42
C ALA A 144 -10.26 13.20 -2.30
N LYS A 145 -11.47 12.83 -2.71
CA LYS A 145 -12.50 12.28 -1.82
C LYS A 145 -12.87 10.87 -2.28
N PRO A 146 -13.23 9.98 -1.34
CA PRO A 146 -13.76 8.68 -1.71
C PRO A 146 -15.04 8.82 -2.53
N GLN A 147 -15.19 7.95 -3.52
CA GLN A 147 -16.37 7.89 -4.38
C GLN A 147 -16.72 6.45 -4.71
N HIS A 148 -17.94 6.22 -5.14
CA HIS A 148 -18.38 4.92 -5.61
C HIS A 148 -17.73 4.59 -6.95
N ILE A 149 -17.14 3.40 -7.02
CA ILE A 149 -16.48 2.87 -8.21
C ILE A 149 -17.12 1.55 -8.55
N ARG A 150 -17.71 1.44 -9.75
CA ARG A 150 -18.26 0.18 -10.26
C ARG A 150 -17.34 -0.39 -11.31
N LEU A 151 -16.99 -1.65 -11.10
CA LEU A 151 -16.10 -2.41 -11.96
C LEU A 151 -16.84 -3.65 -12.46
N ALA A 152 -16.74 -3.93 -13.75
CA ALA A 152 -17.19 -5.19 -14.31
C ALA A 152 -15.97 -6.06 -14.64
N PHE A 153 -15.99 -7.28 -14.13
CA PHE A 153 -15.00 -8.31 -14.39
C PHE A 153 -15.53 -9.36 -15.35
N THR A 154 -14.62 -9.95 -16.13
CA THR A 154 -14.93 -11.20 -16.83
C THR A 154 -15.34 -12.27 -15.81
N PRO A 155 -16.09 -13.33 -16.23
CA PRO A 155 -16.56 -14.35 -15.30
C PRO A 155 -15.44 -14.97 -14.46
N LEU A 156 -14.32 -15.29 -15.11
CA LEU A 156 -13.17 -15.90 -14.44
C LEU A 156 -12.50 -14.93 -13.47
N GLN A 157 -12.21 -13.72 -13.89
CA GLN A 157 -11.57 -12.71 -13.04
C GLN A 157 -12.47 -12.29 -11.89
N GLY A 158 -13.78 -12.27 -12.07
CA GLY A 158 -14.75 -12.04 -11.00
C GLY A 158 -14.67 -13.10 -9.90
N GLN A 159 -14.51 -14.37 -10.26
CA GLN A 159 -14.30 -15.46 -9.29
C GLN A 159 -12.97 -15.29 -8.53
N TYR A 160 -11.87 -14.94 -9.20
CA TYR A 160 -10.60 -14.63 -8.56
C TYR A 160 -10.74 -13.46 -7.60
N PHE A 161 -11.41 -12.38 -8.01
CA PHE A 161 -11.63 -11.24 -7.15
C PHE A 161 -12.41 -11.61 -5.88
N ILE A 162 -13.49 -12.36 -6.00
CA ILE A 162 -14.31 -12.79 -4.84
C ILE A 162 -13.49 -13.66 -3.88
N LYS A 163 -12.60 -14.51 -4.38
CA LYS A 163 -11.74 -15.37 -3.54
C LYS A 163 -10.59 -14.64 -2.88
N THR A 164 -9.97 -13.70 -3.60
CA THR A 164 -8.82 -12.93 -3.15
C THR A 164 -8.96 -11.47 -3.58
N PRO A 165 -9.87 -10.72 -2.94
CA PRO A 165 -10.10 -9.33 -3.30
C PRO A 165 -8.84 -8.49 -3.06
N PHE A 166 -8.53 -7.62 -4.00
CA PHE A 166 -7.42 -6.68 -3.82
C PHE A 166 -7.79 -5.49 -2.93
N PHE A 167 -9.08 -5.33 -2.62
CA PHE A 167 -9.60 -4.32 -1.70
C PHE A 167 -10.89 -4.77 -1.02
N GLU A 168 -11.02 -4.42 0.26
CA GLU A 168 -12.21 -4.63 1.09
C GLU A 168 -12.51 -3.35 1.92
N PRO A 169 -13.77 -3.05 2.20
CA PRO A 169 -14.98 -3.81 1.82
C PRO A 169 -15.39 -3.55 0.37
N TYR A 170 -16.07 -4.52 -0.22
CA TYR A 170 -16.72 -4.40 -1.53
C TYR A 170 -18.14 -4.93 -1.49
N LYS A 171 -18.94 -4.57 -2.50
CA LYS A 171 -20.31 -5.06 -2.68
C LYS A 171 -20.46 -5.69 -4.06
N ILE A 172 -20.99 -6.91 -4.12
CA ILE A 172 -21.39 -7.52 -5.39
C ILE A 172 -22.73 -6.91 -5.79
N ILE A 173 -22.78 -6.25 -6.94
CA ILE A 173 -24.00 -5.64 -7.51
C ILE A 173 -24.72 -6.65 -8.39
N GLU A 174 -23.97 -7.38 -9.21
CA GLU A 174 -24.50 -8.36 -10.13
C GLU A 174 -23.47 -9.45 -10.39
N GLN A 175 -23.93 -10.69 -10.53
CA GLN A 175 -23.09 -11.81 -10.94
C GLN A 175 -23.90 -12.68 -11.91
N THR A 176 -23.42 -12.81 -13.13
CA THR A 176 -24.01 -13.60 -14.21
C THR A 176 -22.98 -14.56 -14.80
N GLU A 177 -23.39 -15.34 -15.80
CA GLU A 177 -22.47 -16.18 -16.56
C GLU A 177 -21.49 -15.35 -17.40
N ASN A 178 -21.80 -14.09 -17.72
CA ASN A 178 -21.03 -13.24 -18.61
C ASN A 178 -20.14 -12.23 -17.89
N HIS A 179 -20.47 -11.85 -16.66
CA HIS A 179 -19.70 -10.86 -15.89
C HIS A 179 -20.01 -10.87 -14.39
N THR A 180 -19.12 -10.26 -13.63
CA THR A 180 -19.35 -9.92 -12.23
C THR A 180 -19.17 -8.41 -12.05
N ILE A 181 -20.21 -7.72 -11.56
CA ILE A 181 -20.13 -6.29 -11.25
C ILE A 181 -19.98 -6.11 -9.75
N ILE A 182 -18.96 -5.36 -9.37
CA ILE A 182 -18.72 -4.99 -7.97
C ILE A 182 -18.76 -3.47 -7.80
N GLU A 183 -19.07 -3.06 -6.58
CA GLU A 183 -18.95 -1.67 -6.14
C GLU A 183 -17.93 -1.55 -5.00
N LEU A 184 -17.04 -0.58 -5.14
CA LEU A 184 -16.07 -0.16 -4.15
C LEU A 184 -16.34 1.29 -3.75
N PHE A 185 -15.86 1.70 -2.57
CA PHE A 185 -15.88 3.11 -2.15
C PHE A 185 -14.47 3.54 -1.82
N LEU A 186 -13.80 4.20 -2.79
CA LEU A 186 -12.37 4.50 -2.79
C LEU A 186 -12.06 5.88 -3.32
N MET A 187 -10.89 6.41 -2.92
CA MET A 187 -10.25 7.50 -3.63
C MET A 187 -9.63 6.97 -4.94
N VAL A 188 -9.90 7.64 -6.05
CA VAL A 188 -9.21 7.39 -7.31
C VAL A 188 -7.79 7.93 -7.21
N ASN A 189 -6.82 7.09 -7.51
CA ASN A 189 -5.40 7.42 -7.51
C ASN A 189 -4.61 6.58 -8.52
N ILE A 190 -3.36 6.92 -8.72
CA ILE A 190 -2.49 6.22 -9.67
C ILE A 190 -2.22 4.76 -9.29
N ASP A 191 -2.24 4.40 -8.01
CA ASP A 191 -2.02 3.03 -7.57
C ASP A 191 -3.22 2.14 -7.94
N LEU A 192 -4.45 2.66 -7.82
CA LEU A 192 -5.66 1.99 -8.28
C LEU A 192 -5.66 1.83 -9.81
N ILE A 193 -5.33 2.89 -10.55
CA ILE A 193 -5.24 2.84 -12.02
C ILE A 193 -4.26 1.75 -12.46
N ARG A 194 -3.06 1.72 -11.88
CA ARG A 194 -2.06 0.68 -12.17
C ARG A 194 -2.54 -0.72 -11.83
N LYS A 195 -3.24 -0.86 -10.70
CA LYS A 195 -3.83 -2.15 -10.31
C LYS A 195 -4.86 -2.62 -11.33
N LEU A 196 -5.79 -1.75 -11.72
CA LEU A 196 -6.79 -2.08 -12.74
C LEU A 196 -6.14 -2.37 -14.09
N ALA A 197 -5.16 -1.56 -14.50
CA ALA A 197 -4.42 -1.78 -15.73
C ALA A 197 -3.66 -3.12 -15.77
N SER A 198 -3.18 -3.60 -14.61
CA SER A 198 -2.51 -4.91 -14.52
C SER A 198 -3.44 -6.10 -14.79
N LEU A 199 -4.74 -5.90 -14.76
CA LEU A 199 -5.75 -6.92 -15.08
C LEU A 199 -6.10 -6.93 -16.59
N GLY A 200 -5.55 -5.98 -17.35
CA GLY A 200 -5.74 -5.92 -18.81
C GLY A 200 -7.20 -5.79 -19.23
N ASN A 201 -7.64 -6.69 -20.10
CA ASN A 201 -9.01 -6.72 -20.61
C ASN A 201 -9.99 -7.51 -19.72
N GLU A 202 -9.56 -7.97 -18.56
CA GLU A 202 -10.39 -8.75 -17.64
C GLU A 202 -11.23 -7.89 -16.68
N VAL A 203 -11.00 -6.57 -16.69
CA VAL A 203 -11.78 -5.59 -15.92
C VAL A 203 -12.02 -4.34 -16.76
N TYR A 204 -13.21 -3.76 -16.61
CA TYR A 204 -13.45 -2.40 -17.10
C TYR A 204 -14.23 -1.56 -16.08
N VAL A 205 -14.02 -0.26 -16.15
CA VAL A 205 -14.67 0.71 -15.25
C VAL A 205 -16.03 1.07 -15.83
N ILE A 206 -17.10 0.81 -15.07
CA ILE A 206 -18.44 1.28 -15.39
C ILE A 206 -18.60 2.72 -14.93
N GLU A 207 -18.25 2.98 -13.67
CA GLU A 207 -18.33 4.28 -12.99
C GLU A 207 -17.13 4.47 -12.07
N PRO A 208 -16.68 5.72 -11.85
CA PRO A 208 -17.12 6.95 -12.47
C PRO A 208 -16.49 7.18 -13.85
N GLU A 209 -17.11 8.07 -14.65
CA GLU A 209 -16.60 8.45 -15.98
C GLU A 209 -15.17 9.00 -15.94
N THR A 210 -14.83 9.73 -14.88
CA THR A 210 -13.48 10.28 -14.69
C THR A 210 -12.44 9.17 -14.63
N LEU A 211 -12.66 8.12 -13.83
CA LEU A 211 -11.77 6.97 -13.76
C LEU A 211 -11.70 6.22 -15.09
N ARG A 212 -12.84 6.06 -15.79
CA ARG A 212 -12.87 5.43 -17.11
C ARG A 212 -12.01 6.20 -18.11
N SER A 213 -12.12 7.53 -18.15
CA SER A 213 -11.31 8.39 -18.99
C SER A 213 -9.81 8.33 -18.63
N GLU A 214 -9.47 8.28 -17.36
CA GLU A 214 -8.08 8.12 -16.91
C GLU A 214 -7.51 6.75 -17.31
N MET A 215 -8.28 5.68 -17.23
CA MET A 215 -7.88 4.36 -17.69
C MET A 215 -7.65 4.34 -19.20
N GLN A 216 -8.53 4.96 -20.00
CA GLN A 216 -8.34 5.08 -21.45
C GLN A 216 -7.06 5.84 -21.79
N ALA A 217 -6.83 6.98 -21.14
CA ALA A 217 -5.61 7.76 -21.33
C ALA A 217 -4.35 6.97 -20.94
N PHE A 218 -4.42 6.20 -19.84
CA PHE A 218 -3.33 5.33 -19.41
C PHE A 218 -2.98 4.27 -20.46
N PHE A 219 -3.97 3.56 -21.00
CA PHE A 219 -3.74 2.55 -22.04
C PHE A 219 -3.26 3.15 -23.36
N GLN A 220 -3.79 4.30 -23.76
CA GLN A 220 -3.30 5.02 -24.94
C GLN A 220 -1.83 5.43 -24.80
N ALA A 221 -1.45 5.95 -23.62
CA ALA A 221 -0.07 6.28 -23.34
C ALA A 221 0.85 5.05 -23.32
N ALA A 222 0.37 3.92 -22.78
CA ALA A 222 1.11 2.66 -22.75
C ALA A 222 1.32 2.07 -24.14
N GLN A 223 0.42 2.33 -25.10
CA GLN A 223 0.52 1.83 -26.47
C GLN A 223 1.57 2.59 -27.31
N ARG A 224 1.80 3.89 -27.04
CA ARG A 224 2.69 4.75 -27.86
C ARG A 224 4.10 4.19 -28.13
N PRO A 225 4.81 3.58 -27.14
CA PRO A 225 6.15 3.05 -27.40
C PRO A 225 6.19 1.85 -28.36
N TYR A 226 5.04 1.24 -28.67
CA TYR A 226 4.93 0.05 -29.54
C TYR A 226 4.39 0.40 -30.94
N GLN A 227 4.15 1.67 -31.24
CA GLN A 227 3.78 2.22 -32.56
C GLN A 227 5.00 2.79 -33.26
#